data_56c0affcb89f273f098c66e790ef126e
#
_entry.id   56c0affcb89f273f098c66e790ef126e
#
_cell.length_a   1.000
_cell.length_b   1.000
_cell.length_c   1.000
_cell.angle_alpha   90.00
_cell.angle_beta   90.00
_cell.angle_gamma   90.00
#
_symmetry.space_group_name_H-M   'P 1'
#
loop_
_entity.id
_entity.type
_entity.pdbx_description
1 polymer ?
#
loop_
_entity_poly.entity_id
_entity_poly.type
_entity_poly.pdbx_seq_one_letter_code
_entity_poly.pdbx_strand_id
1 'polypeptide(L)'
;LCQARMARLVYVSSVDALCLPERNEPVREPQRFFPEKLSTEYGRSKAESANMVLEAAKGGLSASVVLPSCILGPGDARRGFTSIMLQAYLRGIPPVSITGGYDFVDVRDVAQGILAACLTPGGSVYLLTGRYGSVKEVFDCLADYTGRPRTRLTLPLELLYPVLPFVSLYGAVTRRRMPLSSSALKLLAAHPLYDHSRATRELGFMPRPLEETVRDTAAFLLGRSVRS
;
A
#
# COMPACT_ATOMS: atom_id res chain seq x y z
N LEU A 1 -15.27 25.93 -7.37
CA LEU A 1 -15.29 26.30 -5.93
C LEU A 1 -13.92 26.07 -5.25
N CYS A 2 -13.16 25.03 -5.64
CA CYS A 2 -11.82 24.77 -5.07
C CYS A 2 -10.78 25.82 -5.48
N GLN A 3 -10.84 26.36 -6.69
CA GLN A 3 -9.85 27.32 -7.20
C GLN A 3 -9.84 28.67 -6.46
N ALA A 4 -10.92 29.05 -5.79
CA ALA A 4 -11.05 30.38 -5.22
C ALA A 4 -10.51 30.55 -3.78
N ARG A 5 -10.23 29.45 -3.05
CA ARG A 5 -9.88 29.52 -1.61
C ARG A 5 -8.83 28.51 -1.12
N MET A 6 -8.34 27.59 -1.94
CA MET A 6 -7.35 26.60 -1.50
C MET A 6 -5.93 27.05 -1.81
N ALA A 7 -5.12 27.19 -0.78
CA ALA A 7 -3.71 27.52 -0.93
C ALA A 7 -2.92 26.37 -1.59
N ARG A 8 -3.31 25.11 -1.33
CA ARG A 8 -2.64 23.91 -1.85
C ARG A 8 -3.50 22.65 -1.75
N LEU A 9 -3.30 21.72 -2.69
CA LEU A 9 -3.92 20.39 -2.71
C LEU A 9 -2.84 19.31 -2.75
N VAL A 10 -2.90 18.33 -1.85
CA VAL A 10 -2.16 17.06 -1.99
C VAL A 10 -3.17 15.93 -2.15
N TYR A 11 -3.16 15.32 -3.33
CA TYR A 11 -4.04 14.18 -3.64
C TYR A 11 -3.34 12.88 -3.31
N VAL A 12 -3.94 12.09 -2.42
CA VAL A 12 -3.44 10.75 -2.07
C VAL A 12 -4.02 9.73 -3.05
N SER A 13 -3.22 9.33 -4.03
CA SER A 13 -3.52 8.25 -4.97
C SER A 13 -3.07 6.89 -4.41
N SER A 14 -2.50 6.03 -5.22
CA SER A 14 -1.93 4.72 -4.86
C SER A 14 -0.94 4.28 -5.92
N VAL A 15 0.03 3.43 -5.57
CA VAL A 15 0.86 2.73 -6.56
C VAL A 15 0.03 1.85 -7.52
N ASP A 16 -1.19 1.46 -7.14
CA ASP A 16 -2.12 0.71 -7.99
C ASP A 16 -2.60 1.52 -9.22
N ALA A 17 -2.38 2.84 -9.22
CA ALA A 17 -2.62 3.71 -10.38
C ALA A 17 -1.50 3.64 -11.43
N LEU A 18 -0.42 2.91 -11.16
CA LEU A 18 0.74 2.81 -12.04
C LEU A 18 0.65 1.55 -12.92
N CYS A 19 1.10 1.69 -14.17
CA CYS A 19 1.39 0.55 -15.01
C CYS A 19 2.76 -0.01 -14.62
N LEU A 20 2.81 -1.28 -14.28
CA LEU A 20 4.07 -1.94 -13.97
C LEU A 20 4.83 -2.23 -15.28
N PRO A 21 6.16 -2.06 -15.31
CA PRO A 21 6.97 -2.40 -16.46
C PRO A 21 6.98 -3.93 -16.69
N GLU A 22 7.19 -4.35 -17.93
CA GLU A 22 7.27 -5.78 -18.30
C GLU A 22 8.55 -6.45 -17.80
N ARG A 23 9.56 -5.67 -17.45
CA ARG A 23 10.85 -6.13 -16.92
C ARG A 23 11.03 -5.63 -15.49
N ASN A 24 12.01 -6.19 -14.78
CA ASN A 24 12.40 -5.77 -13.42
C ASN A 24 13.07 -4.37 -13.41
N GLU A 25 12.45 -3.41 -14.07
CA GLU A 25 12.88 -2.01 -14.06
C GLU A 25 12.23 -1.29 -12.88
N PRO A 26 12.94 -0.35 -12.23
CA PRO A 26 12.36 0.46 -11.17
C PRO A 26 11.18 1.28 -11.68
N VAL A 27 10.05 1.17 -10.99
CA VAL A 27 8.86 1.99 -11.24
C VAL A 27 9.11 3.39 -10.69
N ARG A 28 8.97 4.39 -11.56
CA ARG A 28 9.17 5.80 -11.22
C ARG A 28 7.88 6.59 -11.38
N GLU A 29 7.89 7.82 -10.87
CA GLU A 29 6.77 8.74 -10.97
C GLU A 29 6.45 9.08 -12.44
N PRO A 30 5.21 8.86 -12.89
CA PRO A 30 4.81 9.17 -14.26
C PRO A 30 4.46 10.65 -14.40
N GLN A 31 4.61 11.17 -15.62
CA GLN A 31 4.07 12.49 -15.98
C GLN A 31 2.55 12.43 -16.27
N ARG A 32 2.03 11.25 -16.61
CA ARG A 32 0.63 10.96 -16.92
C ARG A 32 0.32 9.51 -16.52
N PHE A 33 -0.87 9.29 -16.01
CA PHE A 33 -1.40 7.97 -15.71
C PHE A 33 -2.20 7.42 -16.89
N PHE A 34 -2.27 6.09 -17.05
CA PHE A 34 -2.96 5.39 -18.12
C PHE A 34 -4.04 4.48 -17.56
N PRO A 35 -5.20 5.01 -17.17
CA PRO A 35 -6.27 4.23 -16.55
C PRO A 35 -6.76 3.09 -17.44
N GLU A 36 -6.76 3.28 -18.75
CA GLU A 36 -7.18 2.29 -19.75
C GLU A 36 -6.32 1.01 -19.77
N LYS A 37 -5.09 1.08 -19.27
CA LYS A 37 -4.16 -0.06 -19.15
C LYS A 37 -4.30 -0.84 -17.84
N LEU A 38 -5.08 -0.34 -16.89
CA LEU A 38 -5.19 -0.92 -15.55
C LEU A 38 -6.33 -1.95 -15.49
N SER A 39 -6.07 -3.09 -14.85
CA SER A 39 -7.02 -4.19 -14.73
C SER A 39 -8.05 -4.00 -13.61
N THR A 40 -7.77 -3.13 -12.62
CA THR A 40 -8.63 -2.93 -11.44
C THR A 40 -9.41 -1.64 -11.55
N GLU A 41 -10.69 -1.65 -11.12
CA GLU A 41 -11.51 -0.42 -11.03
C GLU A 41 -10.90 0.59 -10.06
N TYR A 42 -10.33 0.11 -8.95
CA TYR A 42 -9.66 0.95 -7.97
C TYR A 42 -8.47 1.69 -8.60
N GLY A 43 -7.58 0.96 -9.27
CA GLY A 43 -6.42 1.56 -9.96
C GLY A 43 -6.85 2.56 -11.02
N ARG A 44 -7.86 2.21 -11.86
CA ARG A 44 -8.41 3.12 -12.87
C ARG A 44 -8.93 4.42 -12.25
N SER A 45 -9.78 4.31 -11.23
CA SER A 45 -10.33 5.49 -10.54
C SER A 45 -9.24 6.37 -9.93
N LYS A 46 -8.20 5.76 -9.33
CA LYS A 46 -7.06 6.49 -8.76
C LYS A 46 -6.21 7.17 -9.85
N ALA A 47 -6.00 6.53 -10.99
CA ALA A 47 -5.28 7.07 -12.13
C ALA A 47 -6.03 8.25 -12.79
N GLU A 48 -7.34 8.10 -13.02
CA GLU A 48 -8.19 9.17 -13.54
C GLU A 48 -8.17 10.40 -12.65
N SER A 49 -8.39 10.20 -11.34
CA SER A 49 -8.37 11.29 -10.37
C SER A 49 -6.99 11.97 -10.29
N ALA A 50 -5.90 11.20 -10.37
CA ALA A 50 -4.55 11.75 -10.39
C ALA A 50 -4.32 12.61 -11.65
N ASN A 51 -4.78 12.17 -12.84
CA ASN A 51 -4.72 12.97 -14.06
C ASN A 51 -5.51 14.28 -13.94
N MET A 52 -6.71 14.24 -13.35
CA MET A 52 -7.50 15.45 -13.12
C MET A 52 -6.76 16.47 -12.24
N VAL A 53 -6.07 15.99 -11.20
CA VAL A 53 -5.28 16.85 -10.31
C VAL A 53 -4.08 17.45 -11.03
N LEU A 54 -3.39 16.64 -11.87
CA LEU A 54 -2.24 17.11 -12.65
C LEU A 54 -2.66 18.15 -13.72
N GLU A 55 -3.81 17.95 -14.38
CA GLU A 55 -4.33 18.95 -15.32
C GLU A 55 -4.74 20.26 -14.60
N ALA A 56 -5.37 20.17 -13.42
CA ALA A 56 -5.66 21.34 -12.61
C ALA A 56 -4.37 22.07 -12.17
N ALA A 57 -3.29 21.32 -11.88
CA ALA A 57 -2.00 21.90 -11.55
C ALA A 57 -1.39 22.67 -12.74
N LYS A 58 -1.49 22.14 -13.97
CA LYS A 58 -1.09 22.86 -15.19
C LYS A 58 -1.90 24.14 -15.39
N GLY A 59 -3.16 24.14 -14.98
CA GLY A 59 -4.05 25.32 -14.98
C GLY A 59 -3.81 26.31 -13.83
N GLY A 60 -2.73 26.15 -13.05
CA GLY A 60 -2.33 27.09 -12.00
C GLY A 60 -2.76 26.71 -10.57
N LEU A 61 -3.43 25.56 -10.36
CA LEU A 61 -3.68 25.06 -9.02
C LEU A 61 -2.37 24.56 -8.39
N SER A 62 -2.03 25.03 -7.19
CA SER A 62 -0.90 24.44 -6.45
C SER A 62 -1.29 23.06 -5.93
N ALA A 63 -1.06 22.01 -6.74
CA ALA A 63 -1.47 20.64 -6.42
C ALA A 63 -0.33 19.64 -6.67
N SER A 64 -0.24 18.61 -5.83
CA SER A 64 0.69 17.48 -5.97
C SER A 64 -0.06 16.16 -5.76
N VAL A 65 0.51 15.08 -6.31
CA VAL A 65 -0.01 13.73 -6.17
C VAL A 65 1.00 12.88 -5.38
N VAL A 66 0.54 12.16 -4.39
CA VAL A 66 1.38 11.18 -3.66
C VAL A 66 0.84 9.77 -3.89
N LEU A 67 1.73 8.81 -4.05
CA LEU A 67 1.46 7.43 -4.41
C LEU A 67 2.01 6.51 -3.30
N PRO A 68 1.27 6.30 -2.21
CA PRO A 68 1.69 5.32 -1.21
C PRO A 68 1.55 3.90 -1.74
N SER A 69 2.45 3.02 -1.30
CA SER A 69 2.35 1.57 -1.47
C SER A 69 1.41 0.94 -0.43
N CYS A 70 1.57 -0.34 -0.10
CA CYS A 70 0.74 -0.99 0.91
C CYS A 70 1.02 -0.40 2.30
N ILE A 71 0.09 0.43 2.77
CA ILE A 71 0.24 1.11 4.07
C ILE A 71 0.01 0.13 5.20
N LEU A 72 0.96 0.08 6.13
CA LEU A 72 0.91 -0.66 7.37
C LEU A 72 1.30 0.27 8.52
N GLY A 73 0.80 0.01 9.73
CA GLY A 73 1.19 0.84 10.87
C GLY A 73 0.13 0.91 11.96
N PRO A 74 0.44 1.56 13.08
CA PRO A 74 -0.54 1.78 14.15
C PRO A 74 -1.65 2.74 13.71
N GLY A 75 -2.83 2.64 14.33
CA GLY A 75 -3.94 3.57 14.09
C GLY A 75 -4.98 3.10 13.06
N ASP A 76 -4.88 1.88 12.50
CA ASP A 76 -5.89 1.33 11.58
C ASP A 76 -7.20 0.96 12.33
N ALA A 77 -8.01 1.99 12.60
CA ALA A 77 -9.31 1.85 13.25
C ALA A 77 -10.34 1.09 12.37
N ARG A 78 -10.17 1.11 11.04
CA ARG A 78 -11.09 0.47 10.09
C ARG A 78 -10.75 -0.99 9.81
N ARG A 79 -9.63 -1.47 10.33
CA ARG A 79 -9.14 -2.83 10.17
C ARG A 79 -9.05 -3.24 8.70
N GLY A 80 -8.15 -2.61 7.96
CA GLY A 80 -7.83 -2.98 6.60
C GLY A 80 -7.37 -4.44 6.49
N PHE A 81 -7.26 -4.95 5.28
CA PHE A 81 -6.91 -6.37 5.04
C PHE A 81 -5.64 -6.82 5.76
N THR A 82 -4.60 -6.00 5.72
CA THR A 82 -3.32 -6.30 6.38
C THR A 82 -3.50 -6.41 7.90
N SER A 83 -4.23 -5.47 8.51
CA SER A 83 -4.52 -5.50 9.94
C SER A 83 -5.38 -6.70 10.36
N ILE A 84 -6.32 -7.14 9.52
CA ILE A 84 -7.10 -8.36 9.76
C ILE A 84 -6.19 -9.58 9.74
N MET A 85 -5.28 -9.67 8.79
CA MET A 85 -4.31 -10.77 8.67
C MET A 85 -3.39 -10.84 9.90
N LEU A 86 -2.84 -9.70 10.33
CA LEU A 86 -2.02 -9.63 11.53
C LEU A 86 -2.83 -10.00 12.79
N GLN A 87 -4.07 -9.52 12.91
CA GLN A 87 -4.96 -9.84 14.02
C GLN A 87 -5.29 -11.33 14.10
N ALA A 88 -5.53 -12.00 12.97
CA ALA A 88 -5.77 -13.44 12.93
C ALA A 88 -4.58 -14.21 13.51
N TYR A 89 -3.36 -13.84 13.09
CA TYR A 89 -2.13 -14.38 13.67
C TYR A 89 -2.04 -14.14 15.18
N LEU A 90 -2.27 -12.90 15.62
CA LEU A 90 -2.19 -12.51 17.04
C LEU A 90 -3.25 -13.22 17.91
N ARG A 91 -4.37 -13.66 17.32
CA ARG A 91 -5.40 -14.48 17.99
C ARG A 91 -5.06 -15.97 18.04
N GLY A 92 -3.93 -16.39 17.47
CA GLY A 92 -3.48 -17.78 17.50
C GLY A 92 -3.96 -18.64 16.34
N ILE A 93 -4.53 -18.04 15.29
CA ILE A 93 -4.80 -18.76 14.05
C ILE A 93 -3.44 -19.09 13.44
N PRO A 94 -3.11 -20.39 13.18
CA PRO A 94 -1.83 -20.77 12.61
C PRO A 94 -1.62 -20.06 11.27
N PRO A 95 -0.51 -19.36 11.09
CA PRO A 95 -0.29 -18.67 9.84
C PRO A 95 0.05 -19.70 8.77
N VAL A 96 -0.74 -19.74 7.71
CA VAL A 96 -0.33 -20.29 6.43
C VAL A 96 0.14 -19.11 5.61
N SER A 97 1.43 -19.07 5.28
CA SER A 97 1.96 -18.07 4.37
C SER A 97 1.65 -18.46 2.94
N ILE A 98 1.65 -17.47 2.07
CA ILE A 98 1.59 -17.65 0.62
C ILE A 98 2.84 -17.05 -0.01
N THR A 99 3.28 -17.58 -1.15
CA THR A 99 4.34 -16.96 -1.93
C THR A 99 3.90 -15.59 -2.42
N GLY A 100 4.85 -14.65 -2.52
CA GLY A 100 4.57 -13.27 -2.87
C GLY A 100 4.58 -12.31 -1.69
N GLY A 101 4.36 -11.05 -1.99
CA GLY A 101 4.40 -9.96 -1.02
C GLY A 101 3.99 -8.63 -1.60
N TYR A 102 4.19 -7.58 -0.84
CA TYR A 102 3.91 -6.20 -1.23
C TYR A 102 5.10 -5.31 -0.90
N ASP A 103 5.17 -4.16 -1.53
CA ASP A 103 5.94 -3.07 -0.98
C ASP A 103 5.15 -2.48 0.20
N PHE A 104 5.74 -2.48 1.39
CA PHE A 104 5.12 -1.98 2.61
C PHE A 104 5.74 -0.65 3.01
N VAL A 105 4.88 0.29 3.37
CA VAL A 105 5.28 1.60 3.90
C VAL A 105 4.55 1.89 5.21
N ASP A 106 5.24 2.52 6.15
CA ASP A 106 4.63 2.90 7.43
C ASP A 106 3.67 4.09 7.27
N VAL A 107 2.51 4.00 7.90
CA VAL A 107 1.49 5.06 7.90
C VAL A 107 2.02 6.40 8.39
N ARG A 108 2.95 6.39 9.35
CA ARG A 108 3.57 7.61 9.91
C ARG A 108 4.49 8.28 8.90
N ASP A 109 5.23 7.48 8.11
CA ASP A 109 6.12 7.99 7.06
C ASP A 109 5.29 8.55 5.89
N VAL A 110 4.19 7.87 5.53
CA VAL A 110 3.23 8.40 4.54
C VAL A 110 2.66 9.73 5.01
N ALA A 111 2.24 9.83 6.27
CA ALA A 111 1.71 11.08 6.83
C ALA A 111 2.75 12.22 6.79
N GLN A 112 4.00 11.93 7.15
CA GLN A 112 5.10 12.90 7.06
C GLN A 112 5.37 13.30 5.60
N GLY A 113 5.38 12.35 4.66
CA GLY A 113 5.53 12.62 3.24
C GLY A 113 4.41 13.50 2.67
N ILE A 114 3.16 13.29 3.09
CA ILE A 114 2.01 14.14 2.73
C ILE A 114 2.21 15.56 3.27
N LEU A 115 2.59 15.71 4.53
CA LEU A 115 2.85 17.02 5.14
C LEU A 115 3.99 17.76 4.45
N ALA A 116 5.09 17.05 4.14
CA ALA A 116 6.20 17.62 3.39
C ALA A 116 5.76 18.06 1.98
N ALA A 117 4.95 17.26 1.28
CA ALA A 117 4.39 17.61 -0.02
C ALA A 117 3.47 18.86 0.04
N CYS A 118 2.83 19.14 1.18
CA CYS A 118 2.10 20.39 1.39
C CYS A 118 3.02 21.62 1.43
N LEU A 119 4.29 21.47 1.72
CA LEU A 119 5.25 22.57 1.86
C LEU A 119 6.11 22.78 0.60
N THR A 120 6.08 21.85 -0.36
CA THR A 120 6.82 21.96 -1.63
C THR A 120 5.98 22.60 -2.74
N PRO A 121 6.57 23.21 -3.77
CA PRO A 121 5.85 23.69 -4.94
C PRO A 121 4.94 22.62 -5.57
N GLY A 122 3.75 23.01 -6.05
CA GLY A 122 2.82 22.09 -6.71
C GLY A 122 3.32 21.57 -8.07
N GLY A 123 2.57 20.64 -8.67
CA GLY A 123 2.84 20.07 -9.98
C GLY A 123 3.66 18.76 -9.95
N SER A 124 3.97 18.26 -8.77
CA SER A 124 4.82 17.07 -8.61
C SER A 124 4.02 15.81 -8.27
N VAL A 125 4.57 14.66 -8.69
CA VAL A 125 4.14 13.33 -8.27
C VAL A 125 5.26 12.73 -7.41
N TYR A 126 4.90 12.06 -6.32
CA TYR A 126 5.84 11.43 -5.40
C TYR A 126 5.44 10.01 -5.06
N LEU A 127 6.36 9.07 -5.18
CA LEU A 127 6.23 7.73 -4.63
C LEU A 127 6.53 7.78 -3.13
N LEU A 128 5.55 7.41 -2.32
CA LEU A 128 5.73 7.22 -0.87
C LEU A 128 5.71 5.71 -0.57
N THR A 129 6.77 5.04 -0.98
CA THR A 129 6.91 3.58 -0.90
C THR A 129 8.00 3.21 0.11
N GLY A 130 7.90 2.01 0.67
CA GLY A 130 8.89 1.51 1.60
C GLY A 130 9.82 0.50 0.95
N ARG A 131 9.69 -0.76 1.37
CA ARG A 131 10.40 -1.87 0.74
C ARG A 131 9.48 -3.05 0.48
N TYR A 132 9.82 -3.86 -0.52
CA TYR A 132 9.19 -5.14 -0.72
C TYR A 132 9.44 -6.06 0.49
N GLY A 133 8.36 -6.67 0.98
CA GLY A 133 8.40 -7.71 1.99
C GLY A 133 7.46 -8.85 1.63
N SER A 134 7.89 -10.10 1.81
CA SER A 134 7.02 -11.25 1.59
C SER A 134 5.98 -11.38 2.73
N VAL A 135 4.86 -12.02 2.44
CA VAL A 135 3.86 -12.34 3.49
C VAL A 135 4.49 -13.17 4.60
N LYS A 136 5.40 -14.10 4.24
CA LYS A 136 6.15 -14.90 5.22
C LYS A 136 7.01 -14.03 6.12
N GLU A 137 7.74 -13.07 5.56
CA GLU A 137 8.59 -12.16 6.32
C GLU A 137 7.80 -11.35 7.34
N VAL A 138 6.63 -10.84 6.97
CA VAL A 138 5.73 -10.14 7.91
C VAL A 138 5.33 -11.04 9.07
N PHE A 139 4.98 -12.31 8.81
CA PHE A 139 4.67 -13.27 9.87
C PHE A 139 5.87 -13.63 10.72
N ASP A 140 7.07 -13.73 10.13
CA ASP A 140 8.29 -14.00 10.88
C ASP A 140 8.63 -12.84 11.83
N CYS A 141 8.47 -11.59 11.39
CA CYS A 141 8.60 -10.41 12.26
C CYS A 141 7.59 -10.43 13.43
N LEU A 142 6.34 -10.85 13.17
CA LEU A 142 5.34 -11.03 14.23
C LEU A 142 5.72 -12.15 15.21
N ALA A 143 6.26 -13.26 14.70
CA ALA A 143 6.74 -14.37 15.51
C ALA A 143 7.86 -13.91 16.46
N ASP A 144 8.82 -13.18 15.95
CA ASP A 144 9.94 -12.65 16.74
C ASP A 144 9.47 -11.65 17.81
N TYR A 145 8.49 -10.80 17.48
CA TYR A 145 7.93 -9.86 18.46
C TYR A 145 7.09 -10.53 19.54
N THR A 146 6.32 -11.58 19.18
CA THR A 146 5.36 -12.23 20.09
C THR A 146 5.90 -13.46 20.80
N GLY A 147 7.09 -13.96 20.41
CA GLY A 147 7.65 -15.23 20.90
C GLY A 147 6.89 -16.46 20.40
N ARG A 148 6.03 -16.32 19.40
CA ARG A 148 5.25 -17.44 18.82
C ARG A 148 6.04 -18.20 17.76
N PRO A 149 5.68 -19.45 17.45
CA PRO A 149 6.33 -20.21 16.40
C PRO A 149 6.22 -19.50 15.04
N ARG A 150 7.32 -19.48 14.29
CA ARG A 150 7.35 -18.97 12.92
C ARG A 150 6.48 -19.83 11.99
N THR A 151 6.02 -19.21 10.91
CA THR A 151 5.27 -19.87 9.84
C THR A 151 6.13 -20.95 9.18
N ARG A 152 5.70 -22.20 9.25
CA ARG A 152 6.40 -23.35 8.66
C ARG A 152 5.92 -23.69 7.24
N LEU A 153 4.68 -23.34 6.92
CA LEU A 153 4.05 -23.68 5.65
C LEU A 153 3.87 -22.42 4.80
N THR A 154 4.46 -22.41 3.63
CA THR A 154 4.23 -21.41 2.59
C THR A 154 3.62 -22.11 1.38
N LEU A 155 2.40 -21.74 1.04
CA LEU A 155 1.70 -22.30 -0.12
C LEU A 155 2.05 -21.50 -1.37
N PRO A 156 2.25 -22.16 -2.52
CA PRO A 156 2.32 -21.48 -3.80
C PRO A 156 1.05 -20.64 -4.05
N LEU A 157 1.23 -19.44 -4.58
CA LEU A 157 0.13 -18.52 -4.86
C LEU A 157 -0.88 -19.12 -5.84
N GLU A 158 -0.39 -19.98 -6.74
CA GLU A 158 -1.17 -20.67 -7.77
C GLU A 158 -2.28 -21.53 -7.19
N LEU A 159 -2.08 -22.09 -5.99
CA LEU A 159 -3.08 -22.90 -5.29
C LEU A 159 -4.30 -22.10 -4.83
N LEU A 160 -4.24 -20.77 -4.84
CA LEU A 160 -5.36 -19.91 -4.48
C LEU A 160 -6.31 -19.64 -5.66
N TYR A 161 -5.85 -19.79 -6.91
CA TYR A 161 -6.70 -19.51 -8.07
C TYR A 161 -7.97 -20.38 -8.13
N PRO A 162 -7.92 -21.70 -7.88
CA PRO A 162 -9.12 -22.54 -7.88
C PRO A 162 -10.12 -22.16 -6.77
N VAL A 163 -9.68 -21.50 -5.71
CA VAL A 163 -10.53 -21.10 -4.58
C VAL A 163 -11.28 -19.80 -4.86
N LEU A 164 -10.80 -18.96 -5.78
CA LEU A 164 -11.38 -17.65 -6.09
C LEU A 164 -12.87 -17.67 -6.44
N PRO A 165 -13.40 -18.59 -7.26
CA PRO A 165 -14.83 -18.63 -7.58
C PRO A 165 -15.69 -18.81 -6.33
N PHE A 166 -15.26 -19.68 -5.41
CA PHE A 166 -15.98 -19.95 -4.16
C PHE A 166 -15.95 -18.74 -3.23
N VAL A 167 -14.79 -18.05 -3.12
CA VAL A 167 -14.63 -16.82 -2.35
C VAL A 167 -15.52 -15.72 -2.93
N SER A 168 -15.57 -15.58 -4.25
CA SER A 168 -16.40 -14.59 -4.94
C SER A 168 -17.88 -14.85 -4.71
N LEU A 169 -18.32 -16.12 -4.83
CA LEU A 169 -19.69 -16.54 -4.57
C LEU A 169 -20.09 -16.26 -3.11
N TYR A 170 -19.24 -16.63 -2.15
CA TYR A 170 -19.45 -16.35 -0.74
C TYR A 170 -19.58 -14.84 -0.47
N GLY A 171 -18.69 -14.03 -1.08
CA GLY A 171 -18.75 -12.58 -1.00
C GLY A 171 -20.07 -12.01 -1.55
N ALA A 172 -20.53 -12.51 -2.70
CA ALA A 172 -21.78 -12.10 -3.31
C ALA A 172 -23.00 -12.45 -2.44
N VAL A 173 -23.03 -13.66 -1.89
CA VAL A 173 -24.13 -14.13 -1.01
C VAL A 173 -24.17 -13.35 0.31
N THR A 174 -23.01 -13.14 0.93
CA THR A 174 -22.91 -12.46 2.24
C THR A 174 -22.87 -10.95 2.15
N ARG A 175 -22.82 -10.38 0.93
CA ARG A 175 -22.60 -8.94 0.65
C ARG A 175 -21.34 -8.39 1.34
N ARG A 176 -20.36 -9.24 1.60
CA ARG A 176 -19.08 -8.85 2.19
C ARG A 176 -18.03 -8.67 1.10
N ARG A 177 -17.27 -7.58 1.18
CA ARG A 177 -16.10 -7.40 0.33
C ARG A 177 -15.04 -8.42 0.75
N MET A 178 -14.72 -9.33 -0.16
CA MET A 178 -13.67 -10.31 0.06
C MET A 178 -12.33 -9.73 -0.40
N PRO A 179 -11.30 -9.82 0.43
CA PRO A 179 -9.98 -9.26 0.09
C PRO A 179 -9.23 -10.08 -0.97
N LEU A 180 -9.63 -11.32 -1.18
CA LEU A 180 -9.00 -12.22 -2.13
C LEU A 180 -9.67 -12.08 -3.50
N SER A 181 -8.91 -11.57 -4.47
CA SER A 181 -9.34 -11.44 -5.87
C SER A 181 -8.18 -11.80 -6.81
N SER A 182 -8.49 -12.07 -8.07
CA SER A 182 -7.46 -12.34 -9.09
C SER A 182 -6.47 -11.17 -9.23
N SER A 183 -6.93 -9.94 -9.08
CA SER A 183 -6.08 -8.74 -9.11
C SER A 183 -5.16 -8.67 -7.91
N ALA A 184 -5.65 -9.00 -6.70
CA ALA A 184 -4.83 -9.05 -5.49
C ALA A 184 -3.73 -10.12 -5.60
N LEU A 185 -4.05 -11.29 -6.18
CA LEU A 185 -3.05 -12.34 -6.42
C LEU A 185 -1.99 -11.91 -7.45
N LYS A 186 -2.38 -11.21 -8.50
CA LYS A 186 -1.43 -10.66 -9.49
C LYS A 186 -0.48 -9.64 -8.86
N LEU A 187 -0.99 -8.77 -7.99
CA LEU A 187 -0.16 -7.80 -7.25
C LEU A 187 0.82 -8.49 -6.30
N LEU A 188 0.37 -9.54 -5.60
CA LEU A 188 1.25 -10.37 -4.75
C LEU A 188 2.39 -11.01 -5.53
N ALA A 189 2.14 -11.41 -6.79
CA ALA A 189 3.14 -12.04 -7.65
C ALA A 189 4.11 -11.05 -8.32
N ALA A 190 3.73 -9.78 -8.43
CA ALA A 190 4.40 -8.84 -9.33
C ALA A 190 5.78 -8.35 -8.86
N HIS A 191 6.10 -8.41 -7.57
CA HIS A 191 7.38 -7.94 -7.00
C HIS A 191 7.89 -6.59 -7.56
N PRO A 192 7.08 -5.53 -7.63
CA PRO A 192 7.52 -4.28 -8.22
C PRO A 192 8.62 -3.62 -7.38
N LEU A 193 9.63 -3.09 -8.05
CA LEU A 193 10.67 -2.25 -7.44
C LEU A 193 10.26 -0.79 -7.63
N TYR A 194 9.94 -0.08 -6.57
CA TYR A 194 9.61 1.34 -6.62
C TYR A 194 10.83 2.20 -6.30
N ASP A 195 11.07 3.22 -7.12
CA ASP A 195 12.14 4.20 -6.91
C ASP A 195 11.58 5.49 -6.28
N HIS A 196 11.62 5.58 -4.95
CA HIS A 196 11.18 6.76 -4.21
C HIS A 196 12.28 7.82 -4.02
N SER A 197 13.37 7.75 -4.78
CA SER A 197 14.51 8.66 -4.63
C SER A 197 14.13 10.14 -4.82
N ARG A 198 13.10 10.43 -5.59
CA ARG A 198 12.58 11.79 -5.73
C ARG A 198 11.95 12.28 -4.42
N ALA A 199 11.10 11.47 -3.80
CA ALA A 199 10.51 11.81 -2.51
C ALA A 199 11.59 11.99 -1.43
N THR A 200 12.62 11.17 -1.44
CA THR A 200 13.78 11.33 -0.53
C THR A 200 14.47 12.67 -0.72
N ARG A 201 14.78 13.06 -1.95
CA ARG A 201 15.49 14.31 -2.24
C ARG A 201 14.66 15.56 -1.98
N GLU A 202 13.38 15.56 -2.41
CA GLU A 202 12.55 16.76 -2.42
C GLU A 202 11.72 16.91 -1.15
N LEU A 203 11.33 15.80 -0.49
CA LEU A 203 10.49 15.78 0.71
C LEU A 203 11.24 15.38 1.99
N GLY A 204 12.50 14.91 1.89
CA GLY A 204 13.19 14.29 3.02
C GLY A 204 12.56 12.96 3.44
N PHE A 205 11.82 12.29 2.54
CA PHE A 205 11.13 11.04 2.82
C PHE A 205 12.12 9.91 3.07
N MET A 206 12.05 9.30 4.25
CA MET A 206 12.88 8.18 4.67
C MET A 206 11.99 7.12 5.31
N PRO A 207 11.61 6.08 4.58
CA PRO A 207 10.74 5.03 5.12
C PRO A 207 11.49 4.21 6.19
N ARG A 208 10.81 3.95 7.31
CA ARG A 208 11.36 3.10 8.38
C ARG A 208 11.41 1.64 7.99
N PRO A 209 12.22 0.82 8.67
CA PRO A 209 12.31 -0.61 8.43
C PRO A 209 10.97 -1.32 8.62
N LEU A 210 10.68 -2.33 7.78
CA LEU A 210 9.44 -3.10 7.84
C LEU A 210 9.25 -3.78 9.21
N GLU A 211 10.33 -4.25 9.81
CA GLU A 211 10.34 -4.92 11.12
C GLU A 211 9.82 -4.00 12.22
N GLU A 212 10.19 -2.73 12.18
CA GLU A 212 9.70 -1.70 13.10
C GLU A 212 8.21 -1.45 12.89
N THR A 213 7.79 -1.27 11.64
CA THR A 213 6.40 -1.07 11.25
C THR A 213 5.51 -2.23 11.70
N VAL A 214 5.95 -3.48 11.46
CA VAL A 214 5.20 -4.69 11.85
C VAL A 214 5.10 -4.81 13.37
N ARG A 215 6.20 -4.59 14.09
CA ARG A 215 6.24 -4.60 15.57
C ARG A 215 5.27 -3.58 16.15
N ASP A 216 5.32 -2.35 15.68
CA ASP A 216 4.51 -1.25 16.22
C ASP A 216 3.03 -1.44 15.88
N THR A 217 2.73 -1.99 14.68
CA THR A 217 1.37 -2.40 14.33
C THR A 217 0.86 -3.50 15.26
N ALA A 218 1.68 -4.51 15.56
CA ALA A 218 1.30 -5.58 16.47
C ALA A 218 1.08 -5.04 17.90
N ALA A 219 1.94 -4.14 18.37
CA ALA A 219 1.78 -3.48 19.68
C ALA A 219 0.43 -2.75 19.75
N PHE A 220 0.10 -1.95 18.74
CA PHE A 220 -1.18 -1.24 18.64
C PHE A 220 -2.38 -2.23 18.66
N LEU A 221 -2.33 -3.29 17.85
CA LEU A 221 -3.41 -4.30 17.78
C LEU A 221 -3.60 -5.07 19.10
N LEU A 222 -2.56 -5.19 19.90
CA LEU A 222 -2.59 -5.80 21.24
C LEU A 222 -2.95 -4.81 22.34
N GLY A 223 -3.22 -3.54 22.04
CA GLY A 223 -3.49 -2.50 23.03
C GLY A 223 -2.27 -2.12 23.88
N ARG A 224 -1.06 -2.37 23.37
CA ARG A 224 0.21 -2.01 24.03
C ARG A 224 0.67 -0.64 23.56
N SER A 225 1.43 0.06 24.41
CA SER A 225 2.04 1.34 24.02
C SER A 225 3.00 1.15 22.85
N VAL A 226 2.83 1.97 21.82
CA VAL A 226 3.75 2.04 20.68
C VAL A 226 4.91 2.93 21.10
N ARG A 227 6.15 2.51 20.91
CA ARG A 227 7.31 3.36 21.18
C ARG A 227 7.29 4.53 20.19
N SER A 228 7.27 5.74 20.72
CA SER A 228 7.39 7.00 19.98
C SER A 228 8.80 7.18 19.42
#